data_596085ecccb2da47643c8a704537a0dc
#
_entry.id   596085ecccb2da47643c8a704537a0dc
#
_cell.length_a   1.000
_cell.length_b   1.000
_cell.length_c   1.000
_cell.angle_alpha   90.00
_cell.angle_beta   90.00
_cell.angle_gamma   90.00
#
_symmetry.space_group_name_H-M   'P 1'
#
loop_
_entity.id
_entity.type
_entity.pdbx_description
1 polymer ?
#
loop_
_entity_poly.entity_id
_entity_poly.type
_entity_poly.pdbx_seq_one_letter_code
_entity_poly.pdbx_strand_id
1 'polypeptide(L)'
;MTPKQVERIKNKITKIKRELSADKKRWGGYYDDSRGLRYLPPELYLKISDYSGALRYYNWFDKNFPDDCGFPIFLFEWTITLFKTKRIKQAEKKAMETFYSNTYLIDKFLNKEFLDFDKSENSNWEYSSLAEQLIYSKDQNELIDFADWLENFIKTEKFYAFANKFIGIESVLKTEPIGEKRTKLVKEKYKM
;
A
#
# COMPACT_ATOMS: atom_id res chain seq x y z
N MET A 1 11.88 19.31 -10.43
CA MET A 1 10.80 19.33 -11.46
C MET A 1 10.48 20.76 -11.88
N THR A 2 10.24 21.06 -13.20
CA THR A 2 9.88 22.42 -13.64
C THR A 2 8.41 22.73 -13.34
N PRO A 3 8.02 24.02 -13.19
CA PRO A 3 6.61 24.41 -12.99
C PRO A 3 5.67 23.84 -14.04
N LYS A 4 6.11 23.80 -15.31
CA LYS A 4 5.32 23.23 -16.42
C LYS A 4 5.10 21.72 -16.29
N GLN A 5 6.08 20.97 -15.75
CA GLN A 5 5.93 19.54 -15.45
C GLN A 5 4.95 19.31 -14.31
N VAL A 6 5.03 20.10 -13.25
CA VAL A 6 4.09 20.04 -12.11
C VAL A 6 2.66 20.28 -12.60
N GLU A 7 2.44 21.31 -13.44
CA GLU A 7 1.12 21.62 -13.98
C GLU A 7 0.56 20.48 -14.85
N ARG A 8 1.39 19.84 -15.67
CA ARG A 8 0.98 18.65 -16.44
C ARG A 8 0.50 17.52 -15.55
N ILE A 9 1.19 17.28 -14.42
CA ILE A 9 0.81 16.24 -13.46
C ILE A 9 -0.52 16.59 -12.80
N LYS A 10 -0.72 17.85 -12.36
CA LYS A 10 -1.99 18.31 -11.78
C LYS A 10 -3.15 18.13 -12.76
N ASN A 11 -2.93 18.44 -14.03
CA ASN A 11 -3.92 18.26 -15.10
C ASN A 11 -4.24 16.76 -15.29
N LYS A 12 -3.24 15.87 -15.23
CA LYS A 12 -3.45 14.41 -15.29
C LYS A 12 -4.29 13.93 -14.11
N ILE A 13 -3.98 14.36 -12.89
CA ILE A 13 -4.78 14.03 -11.69
C ILE A 13 -6.23 14.50 -11.88
N THR A 14 -6.44 15.73 -12.32
CA THR A 14 -7.77 16.30 -12.57
C THR A 14 -8.53 15.49 -13.60
N LYS A 15 -7.87 15.06 -14.69
CA LYS A 15 -8.47 14.23 -15.74
C LYS A 15 -8.93 12.88 -15.15
N ILE A 16 -8.08 12.18 -14.41
CA ILE A 16 -8.42 10.90 -13.78
C ILE A 16 -9.63 11.05 -12.84
N LYS A 17 -9.64 12.08 -11.99
CA LYS A 17 -10.77 12.35 -11.08
C LYS A 17 -12.08 12.62 -11.83
N ARG A 18 -12.02 13.32 -12.98
CA ARG A 18 -13.19 13.53 -13.83
C ARG A 18 -13.68 12.22 -14.47
N GLU A 19 -12.76 11.36 -14.93
CA GLU A 19 -13.11 10.05 -15.48
C GLU A 19 -13.80 9.17 -14.42
N LEU A 20 -13.27 9.10 -13.21
CA LEU A 20 -13.90 8.39 -12.10
C LEU A 20 -15.29 8.96 -11.74
N SER A 21 -15.44 10.28 -11.74
CA SER A 21 -16.74 10.91 -11.50
C SER A 21 -17.76 10.62 -12.62
N ALA A 22 -17.30 10.60 -13.87
CA ALA A 22 -18.13 10.25 -15.02
C ALA A 22 -18.55 8.78 -15.00
N ASP A 23 -17.65 7.89 -14.59
CA ASP A 23 -17.91 6.48 -14.40
C ASP A 23 -19.00 6.27 -13.34
N LYS A 24 -18.85 6.87 -12.16
CA LYS A 24 -19.87 6.82 -11.10
C LYS A 24 -21.25 7.30 -11.58
N LYS A 25 -21.29 8.37 -12.38
CA LYS A 25 -22.56 8.88 -12.94
C LYS A 25 -23.18 7.90 -13.94
N ARG A 26 -22.35 7.28 -14.78
CA ARG A 26 -22.78 6.29 -15.78
C ARG A 26 -23.43 5.06 -15.13
N TRP A 27 -22.87 4.59 -14.02
CA TRP A 27 -23.30 3.39 -13.32
C TRP A 27 -24.25 3.66 -12.13
N GLY A 28 -24.99 4.77 -12.18
CA GLY A 28 -26.05 5.05 -11.19
C GLY A 28 -25.55 5.21 -9.74
N GLY A 29 -24.32 5.68 -9.56
CA GLY A 29 -23.72 5.88 -8.23
C GLY A 29 -22.66 4.85 -7.85
N TYR A 30 -22.43 3.83 -8.67
CA TYR A 30 -21.39 2.81 -8.49
C TYR A 30 -20.19 3.10 -9.39
N TYR A 31 -19.05 2.48 -9.08
CA TYR A 31 -17.86 2.55 -9.93
C TYR A 31 -17.65 1.20 -10.63
N ASP A 32 -17.44 1.23 -11.94
CA ASP A 32 -16.90 0.12 -12.74
C ASP A 32 -15.47 0.48 -13.18
N ASP A 33 -14.59 0.64 -12.20
CA ASP A 33 -13.19 0.98 -12.47
C ASP A 33 -12.35 -0.28 -12.75
N SER A 34 -12.73 -1.04 -13.76
CA SER A 34 -12.02 -2.23 -14.23
C SER A 34 -10.57 -1.94 -14.69
N ARG A 35 -10.28 -0.67 -15.03
CA ARG A 35 -8.93 -0.22 -15.43
C ARG A 35 -8.04 0.18 -14.24
N GLY A 36 -8.55 0.16 -13.02
CA GLY A 36 -7.83 0.53 -11.81
C GLY A 36 -7.40 2.01 -11.77
N LEU A 37 -8.13 2.90 -12.41
CA LEU A 37 -7.81 4.34 -12.44
C LEU A 37 -7.74 4.94 -11.04
N ARG A 38 -8.48 4.37 -10.08
CA ARG A 38 -8.49 4.81 -8.68
C ARG A 38 -7.14 4.69 -7.98
N TYR A 39 -6.24 3.84 -8.48
CA TYR A 39 -4.92 3.64 -7.89
C TYR A 39 -3.83 4.59 -8.41
N LEU A 40 -4.09 5.32 -9.50
CA LEU A 40 -3.06 6.14 -10.16
C LEU A 40 -2.80 7.52 -9.52
N PRO A 41 -3.77 8.23 -8.92
CA PRO A 41 -3.54 9.57 -8.40
C PRO A 41 -2.49 9.69 -7.30
N PRO A 42 -2.35 8.75 -6.33
CA PRO A 42 -1.34 8.84 -5.28
C PRO A 42 0.09 8.98 -5.81
N GLU A 43 0.54 8.12 -6.71
CA GLU A 43 1.86 8.23 -7.34
C GLU A 43 2.09 9.65 -7.91
N LEU A 44 1.08 10.18 -8.59
CA LEU A 44 1.16 11.51 -9.20
C LEU A 44 1.26 12.64 -8.16
N TYR A 45 0.54 12.52 -7.04
CA TYR A 45 0.65 13.47 -5.92
C TYR A 45 2.02 13.40 -5.25
N LEU A 46 2.53 12.20 -4.98
CA LEU A 46 3.85 12.00 -4.38
C LEU A 46 4.94 12.58 -5.29
N LYS A 47 4.84 12.35 -6.58
CA LYS A 47 5.80 12.85 -7.59
C LYS A 47 5.95 14.37 -7.58
N ILE A 48 4.93 15.11 -7.16
CA ILE A 48 4.97 16.57 -7.01
C ILE A 48 5.03 17.01 -5.54
N SER A 49 5.28 16.10 -4.61
CA SER A 49 5.33 16.32 -3.16
C SER A 49 4.05 16.96 -2.58
N ASP A 50 2.89 16.78 -3.23
CA ASP A 50 1.59 17.24 -2.72
C ASP A 50 0.96 16.18 -1.80
N TYR A 51 1.59 15.94 -0.65
CA TYR A 51 1.12 14.96 0.35
C TYR A 51 -0.26 15.32 0.92
N SER A 52 -0.59 16.60 1.01
CA SER A 52 -1.93 17.05 1.42
C SER A 52 -2.99 16.70 0.39
N GLY A 53 -2.66 16.83 -0.89
CA GLY A 53 -3.51 16.39 -2.00
C GLY A 53 -3.73 14.89 -2.00
N ALA A 54 -2.65 14.12 -1.82
CA ALA A 54 -2.70 12.68 -1.68
C ALA A 54 -3.59 12.26 -0.50
N LEU A 55 -3.42 12.88 0.69
CA LEU A 55 -4.24 12.58 1.86
C LEU A 55 -5.74 12.82 1.62
N ARG A 56 -6.09 13.94 0.98
CA ARG A 56 -7.50 14.20 0.61
C ARG A 56 -8.03 13.15 -0.37
N TYR A 57 -7.16 12.66 -1.25
CA TYR A 57 -7.52 11.61 -2.19
C TYR A 57 -7.75 10.28 -1.48
N TYR A 58 -6.90 9.89 -0.53
CA TYR A 58 -7.09 8.66 0.25
C TYR A 58 -8.35 8.68 1.10
N ASN A 59 -8.67 9.82 1.73
CA ASN A 59 -9.93 9.98 2.45
C ASN A 59 -11.16 9.84 1.51
N TRP A 60 -11.03 10.30 0.28
CA TRP A 60 -12.05 10.10 -0.75
C TRP A 60 -12.12 8.63 -1.19
N PHE A 61 -11.00 7.97 -1.32
CA PHE A 61 -10.90 6.55 -1.68
C PHE A 61 -11.59 5.68 -0.64
N ASP A 62 -11.24 5.78 0.63
CA ASP A 62 -11.88 5.05 1.73
C ASP A 62 -13.41 5.18 1.71
N LYS A 63 -13.90 6.40 1.47
CA LYS A 63 -15.35 6.66 1.43
C LYS A 63 -16.06 6.02 0.24
N ASN A 64 -15.38 5.90 -0.90
CA ASN A 64 -16.00 5.46 -2.15
C ASN A 64 -15.71 4.00 -2.49
N PHE A 65 -14.70 3.41 -1.87
CA PHE A 65 -14.29 2.01 -2.07
C PHE A 65 -14.03 1.33 -0.70
N PRO A 66 -15.06 1.26 0.19
CA PRO A 66 -14.87 0.79 1.57
C PRO A 66 -14.43 -0.68 1.66
N ASP A 67 -14.73 -1.48 0.64
CA ASP A 67 -14.40 -2.91 0.58
C ASP A 67 -13.11 -3.19 -0.20
N ASP A 68 -12.40 -2.16 -0.65
CA ASP A 68 -11.18 -2.29 -1.42
C ASP A 68 -9.96 -2.34 -0.50
N CYS A 69 -9.30 -3.49 -0.43
CA CYS A 69 -8.10 -3.69 0.38
C CYS A 69 -6.89 -2.84 -0.07
N GLY A 70 -6.95 -2.29 -1.27
CA GLY A 70 -5.85 -1.56 -1.86
C GLY A 70 -4.78 -2.47 -2.49
N PHE A 71 -4.17 -1.98 -3.56
CA PHE A 71 -3.03 -2.60 -4.22
C PHE A 71 -1.75 -2.39 -3.38
N PRO A 72 -0.81 -3.34 -3.27
CA PRO A 72 0.31 -3.23 -2.34
C PRO A 72 1.15 -1.95 -2.46
N ILE A 73 1.50 -1.52 -3.69
CA ILE A 73 2.24 -0.27 -3.91
C ILE A 73 1.38 0.96 -3.51
N PHE A 74 0.09 0.94 -3.77
CA PHE A 74 -0.84 1.99 -3.34
C PHE A 74 -0.92 2.11 -1.81
N LEU A 75 -0.87 1.00 -1.07
CA LEU A 75 -0.79 1.00 0.40
C LEU A 75 0.55 1.57 0.89
N PHE A 76 1.64 1.26 0.19
CA PHE A 76 2.95 1.83 0.49
C PHE A 76 2.96 3.35 0.27
N GLU A 77 2.42 3.83 -0.83
CA GLU A 77 2.24 5.27 -1.12
C GLU A 77 1.36 5.97 -0.07
N TRP A 78 0.33 5.26 0.42
CA TRP A 78 -0.51 5.75 1.51
C TRP A 78 0.28 5.87 2.81
N THR A 79 1.14 4.91 3.11
CA THR A 79 2.05 4.95 4.26
C THR A 79 2.96 6.19 4.21
N ILE A 80 3.60 6.44 3.06
CA ILE A 80 4.39 7.66 2.83
C ILE A 80 3.56 8.92 3.09
N THR A 81 2.35 8.98 2.52
CA THR A 81 1.46 10.14 2.64
C THR A 81 1.07 10.42 4.10
N LEU A 82 0.73 9.39 4.86
CA LEU A 82 0.38 9.51 6.26
C LEU A 82 1.55 9.99 7.11
N PHE A 83 2.75 9.43 6.88
CA PHE A 83 3.96 9.89 7.54
C PHE A 83 4.26 11.37 7.22
N LYS A 84 4.29 11.75 5.95
CA LYS A 84 4.58 13.12 5.50
C LYS A 84 3.55 14.13 5.98
N THR A 85 2.34 13.71 6.26
CA THR A 85 1.28 14.54 6.86
C THR A 85 1.21 14.43 8.39
N LYS A 86 2.26 13.87 9.04
CA LYS A 86 2.41 13.74 10.50
C LYS A 86 1.35 12.88 11.20
N ARG A 87 0.74 11.96 10.46
CA ARG A 87 -0.25 10.99 10.98
C ARG A 87 0.41 9.67 11.35
N ILE A 88 1.40 9.74 12.28
CA ILE A 88 2.33 8.63 12.57
C ILE A 88 1.61 7.33 12.94
N LYS A 89 0.63 7.37 13.87
CA LYS A 89 -0.11 6.16 14.28
C LYS A 89 -0.87 5.50 13.12
N GLN A 90 -1.36 6.32 12.19
CA GLN A 90 -2.03 5.80 10.99
C GLN A 90 -1.00 5.26 9.98
N ALA A 91 0.16 5.91 9.85
CA ALA A 91 1.27 5.43 9.04
C ALA A 91 1.79 4.07 9.53
N GLU A 92 1.93 3.86 10.84
CA GLU A 92 2.29 2.57 11.43
C GLU A 92 1.31 1.47 11.03
N LYS A 93 0.00 1.75 11.19
CA LYS A 93 -1.04 0.79 10.79
C LYS A 93 -0.94 0.46 9.30
N LYS A 94 -0.82 1.48 8.45
CA LYS A 94 -0.75 1.31 7.00
C LYS A 94 0.54 0.60 6.55
N ALA A 95 1.67 0.78 7.27
CA ALA A 95 2.90 0.03 7.03
C ALA A 95 2.72 -1.47 7.34
N MET A 96 1.99 -1.82 8.39
CA MET A 96 1.63 -3.22 8.68
C MET A 96 0.70 -3.80 7.61
N GLU A 97 -0.30 -3.04 7.14
CA GLU A 97 -1.16 -3.45 6.02
C GLU A 97 -0.37 -3.64 4.72
N THR A 98 0.62 -2.77 4.46
CA THR A 98 1.54 -2.92 3.32
C THR A 98 2.34 -4.22 3.42
N PHE A 99 2.93 -4.52 4.59
CA PHE A 99 3.65 -5.77 4.82
C PHE A 99 2.75 -7.00 4.67
N TYR A 100 1.53 -6.93 5.19
CA TYR A 100 0.53 -7.99 5.03
C TYR A 100 0.20 -8.24 3.55
N SER A 101 0.08 -7.20 2.76
CA SER A 101 -0.26 -7.29 1.34
C SER A 101 0.92 -7.77 0.47
N ASN A 102 2.14 -7.35 0.79
CA ASN A 102 3.38 -7.80 0.15
C ASN A 102 4.57 -7.62 1.09
N THR A 103 5.16 -8.73 1.52
CA THR A 103 6.24 -8.75 2.50
C THR A 103 7.57 -8.19 2.00
N TYR A 104 7.74 -8.05 0.68
CA TYR A 104 9.00 -7.64 0.04
C TYR A 104 9.11 -6.13 -0.19
N LEU A 105 7.98 -5.39 -0.18
CA LEU A 105 7.98 -3.96 -0.53
C LEU A 105 8.83 -3.10 0.41
N ILE A 106 8.80 -3.39 1.71
CA ILE A 106 9.57 -2.64 2.70
C ILE A 106 11.07 -2.90 2.51
N ASP A 107 11.47 -4.15 2.27
CA ASP A 107 12.85 -4.50 2.03
C ASP A 107 13.36 -3.87 0.73
N LYS A 108 12.55 -3.90 -0.35
CA LYS A 108 12.87 -3.22 -1.61
C LYS A 108 13.11 -1.73 -1.41
N PHE A 109 12.20 -1.04 -0.71
CA PHE A 109 12.34 0.38 -0.42
C PHE A 109 13.61 0.69 0.37
N LEU A 110 13.96 -0.13 1.36
CA LEU A 110 15.14 0.02 2.22
C LEU A 110 16.44 -0.49 1.58
N ASN A 111 16.42 -0.92 0.31
CA ASN A 111 17.55 -1.52 -0.39
C ASN A 111 18.17 -2.70 0.36
N LYS A 112 17.32 -3.54 0.99
CA LYS A 112 17.69 -4.77 1.67
C LYS A 112 17.50 -5.97 0.76
N GLU A 113 18.23 -7.04 1.03
CA GLU A 113 17.94 -8.35 0.43
C GLU A 113 16.56 -8.83 0.88
N PHE A 114 15.82 -9.45 -0.02
CA PHE A 114 14.53 -10.02 0.30
C PHE A 114 14.69 -11.19 1.25
N LEU A 115 13.94 -11.16 2.34
CA LEU A 115 13.86 -12.32 3.24
C LEU A 115 12.97 -13.38 2.58
N ASP A 116 13.51 -14.57 2.41
CA ASP A 116 12.74 -15.74 1.95
C ASP A 116 11.95 -16.31 3.12
N PHE A 117 10.74 -15.83 3.28
CA PHE A 117 9.83 -16.34 4.29
C PHE A 117 9.18 -17.64 3.82
N ASP A 118 9.17 -18.66 4.69
CA ASP A 118 8.39 -19.86 4.45
C ASP A 118 6.89 -19.60 4.62
N LYS A 119 6.29 -18.99 3.62
CA LYS A 119 4.88 -18.56 3.60
C LYS A 119 4.17 -18.96 2.32
N SER A 120 2.83 -19.00 2.35
CA SER A 120 2.03 -19.08 1.14
C SER A 120 2.13 -17.78 0.34
N GLU A 121 2.11 -17.90 -0.98
CA GLU A 121 1.94 -16.80 -1.93
C GLU A 121 0.82 -17.18 -2.90
N ASN A 122 -0.36 -16.61 -2.66
CA ASN A 122 -1.59 -17.04 -3.34
C ASN A 122 -2.01 -16.12 -4.49
N SER A 123 -1.33 -14.98 -4.64
CA SER A 123 -1.61 -14.01 -5.69
C SER A 123 -0.34 -13.34 -6.20
N ASN A 124 -0.40 -12.82 -7.43
CA ASN A 124 0.69 -12.04 -8.03
C ASN A 124 1.07 -10.81 -7.20
N TRP A 125 0.19 -10.36 -6.31
CA TRP A 125 0.45 -9.22 -5.44
C TRP A 125 1.39 -9.56 -4.29
N GLU A 126 1.50 -10.83 -3.94
CA GLU A 126 2.31 -11.31 -2.82
C GLU A 126 3.76 -11.68 -3.25
N TYR A 127 4.04 -11.75 -4.57
CA TYR A 127 5.35 -12.13 -5.08
C TYR A 127 6.37 -11.00 -5.01
N SER A 128 7.64 -11.38 -4.88
CA SER A 128 8.78 -10.45 -4.93
C SER A 128 8.86 -9.66 -6.24
N SER A 129 8.39 -10.24 -7.35
CA SER A 129 8.34 -9.58 -8.67
C SER A 129 7.48 -8.31 -8.68
N LEU A 130 6.45 -8.21 -7.81
CA LEU A 130 5.72 -6.97 -7.64
C LEU A 130 6.57 -5.90 -6.94
N ALA A 131 7.33 -6.29 -5.91
CA ALA A 131 8.18 -5.35 -5.20
C ALA A 131 9.26 -4.76 -6.11
N GLU A 132 9.73 -5.49 -7.14
CA GLU A 132 10.66 -4.96 -8.12
C GLU A 132 10.10 -3.80 -8.96
N GLN A 133 8.78 -3.65 -9.02
CA GLN A 133 8.12 -2.53 -9.70
C GLN A 133 8.06 -1.26 -8.84
N LEU A 134 8.50 -1.32 -7.57
CA LEU A 134 8.49 -0.17 -6.69
C LEU A 134 9.48 0.90 -7.19
N ILE A 135 8.96 2.09 -7.46
CA ILE A 135 9.74 3.23 -7.97
C ILE A 135 10.34 4.09 -6.84
N TYR A 136 10.01 3.77 -5.59
CA TYR A 136 10.49 4.48 -4.41
C TYR A 136 11.71 3.78 -3.82
N SER A 137 12.67 4.57 -3.31
CA SER A 137 13.88 4.10 -2.63
C SER A 137 14.22 5.01 -1.46
N LYS A 138 14.85 4.45 -0.43
CA LYS A 138 15.37 5.20 0.73
C LYS A 138 16.36 6.30 0.34
N ASP A 139 16.99 6.21 -0.84
CA ASP A 139 18.02 7.15 -1.30
C ASP A 139 17.40 8.39 -1.98
N GLN A 140 16.09 8.45 -2.13
CA GLN A 140 15.40 9.64 -2.65
C GLN A 140 15.37 10.74 -1.59
N ASN A 141 15.92 11.91 -1.90
CA ASN A 141 16.03 13.03 -0.97
C ASN A 141 14.73 13.38 -0.24
N GLU A 142 13.61 13.27 -0.95
CA GLU A 142 12.29 13.55 -0.41
C GLU A 142 11.78 12.47 0.56
N LEU A 143 12.45 11.32 0.65
CA LEU A 143 12.02 10.16 1.44
C LEU A 143 13.01 9.74 2.52
N ILE A 144 14.12 10.45 2.72
CA ILE A 144 15.14 10.10 3.73
C ILE A 144 14.52 10.03 5.13
N ASP A 145 13.77 11.04 5.54
CA ASP A 145 13.09 11.08 6.84
C ASP A 145 12.04 9.96 7.01
N PHE A 146 11.36 9.59 5.93
CA PHE A 146 10.46 8.46 5.90
C PHE A 146 11.21 7.12 6.01
N ALA A 147 12.34 6.99 5.33
CA ALA A 147 13.19 5.81 5.39
C ALA A 147 13.71 5.58 6.82
N ASP A 148 14.24 6.62 7.46
CA ASP A 148 14.72 6.56 8.85
C ASP A 148 13.61 6.14 9.82
N TRP A 149 12.42 6.72 9.66
CA TRP A 149 11.27 6.36 10.47
C TRP A 149 10.85 4.91 10.23
N LEU A 150 10.72 4.49 8.97
CA LEU A 150 10.26 3.15 8.62
C LEU A 150 11.25 2.09 9.10
N GLU A 151 12.56 2.33 8.93
CA GLU A 151 13.59 1.42 9.40
C GLU A 151 13.57 1.26 10.93
N ASN A 152 13.29 2.33 11.67
CA ASN A 152 13.11 2.26 13.11
C ASN A 152 11.79 1.57 13.50
N PHE A 153 10.70 1.85 12.76
CA PHE A 153 9.40 1.24 13.04
C PHE A 153 9.40 -0.28 12.87
N ILE A 154 10.01 -0.80 11.80
CA ILE A 154 10.07 -2.26 11.59
C ILE A 154 10.91 -3.01 12.63
N LYS A 155 11.75 -2.31 13.41
CA LYS A 155 12.51 -2.88 14.54
C LYS A 155 11.75 -2.84 15.86
N THR A 156 10.55 -2.24 15.91
CA THR A 156 9.74 -2.21 17.13
C THR A 156 9.13 -3.56 17.43
N GLU A 157 8.94 -3.84 18.73
CA GLU A 157 8.23 -5.05 19.18
C GLU A 157 6.84 -5.18 18.53
N LYS A 158 6.15 -4.05 18.37
CA LYS A 158 4.82 -3.98 17.74
C LYS A 158 4.83 -4.53 16.31
N PHE A 159 5.76 -4.05 15.47
CA PHE A 159 5.85 -4.53 14.08
C PHE A 159 6.34 -5.97 14.05
N TYR A 160 7.34 -6.31 14.85
CA TYR A 160 7.93 -7.64 14.89
C TYR A 160 6.89 -8.70 15.31
N ALA A 161 6.09 -8.43 16.35
CA ALA A 161 5.03 -9.33 16.77
C ALA A 161 3.96 -9.53 15.68
N PHE A 162 3.58 -8.45 14.99
CA PHE A 162 2.65 -8.52 13.87
C PHE A 162 3.21 -9.37 12.72
N ALA A 163 4.44 -9.08 12.28
CA ALA A 163 5.09 -9.77 11.16
C ALA A 163 5.27 -11.27 11.45
N ASN A 164 5.76 -11.62 12.64
CA ASN A 164 5.93 -13.03 13.05
C ASN A 164 4.60 -13.78 13.10
N LYS A 165 3.56 -13.13 13.64
CA LYS A 165 2.22 -13.74 13.66
C LYS A 165 1.70 -14.01 12.26
N PHE A 166 1.82 -13.02 11.36
CA PHE A 166 1.40 -13.15 9.97
C PHE A 166 2.15 -14.28 9.25
N ILE A 167 3.49 -14.26 9.29
CA ILE A 167 4.32 -15.28 8.65
C ILE A 167 4.04 -16.67 9.26
N GLY A 168 3.89 -16.77 10.58
CA GLY A 168 3.55 -18.04 11.23
C GLY A 168 2.22 -18.62 10.77
N ILE A 169 1.19 -17.79 10.59
CA ILE A 169 -0.10 -18.23 10.04
C ILE A 169 0.07 -18.69 8.59
N GLU A 170 0.77 -17.93 7.75
CA GLU A 170 0.98 -18.27 6.35
C GLU A 170 1.83 -19.53 6.16
N SER A 171 2.85 -19.74 6.97
CA SER A 171 3.65 -20.97 6.97
C SER A 171 2.81 -22.20 7.25
N VAL A 172 1.93 -22.14 8.26
CA VAL A 172 1.01 -23.25 8.54
C VAL A 172 -0.01 -23.43 7.40
N LEU A 173 -0.57 -22.34 6.87
CA LEU A 173 -1.56 -22.41 5.77
C LEU A 173 -0.99 -23.01 4.49
N LYS A 174 0.33 -22.97 4.28
CA LYS A 174 1.01 -23.55 3.12
C LYS A 174 0.74 -25.05 2.97
N THR A 175 0.68 -25.78 4.06
CA THR A 175 0.54 -27.24 4.09
C THR A 175 -0.74 -27.73 4.79
N GLU A 176 -1.44 -26.87 5.50
CA GLU A 176 -2.64 -27.26 6.27
C GLU A 176 -3.77 -27.66 5.32
N PRO A 177 -4.32 -28.89 5.43
CA PRO A 177 -5.41 -29.36 4.60
C PRO A 177 -6.72 -28.58 4.84
N ILE A 178 -7.64 -28.67 3.88
CA ILE A 178 -8.96 -28.06 4.03
C ILE A 178 -9.69 -28.69 5.22
N GLY A 179 -10.15 -27.86 6.16
CA GLY A 179 -10.82 -28.29 7.37
C GLY A 179 -11.03 -27.15 8.37
N GLU A 180 -11.50 -27.50 9.57
CA GLU A 180 -11.81 -26.51 10.62
C GLU A 180 -10.58 -25.70 11.06
N LYS A 181 -9.42 -26.35 11.17
CA LYS A 181 -8.18 -25.70 11.59
C LYS A 181 -7.75 -24.65 10.55
N ARG A 182 -7.76 -25.00 9.24
CA ARG A 182 -7.48 -24.06 8.17
C ARG A 182 -8.46 -22.88 8.22
N THR A 183 -9.75 -23.17 8.40
CA THR A 183 -10.79 -22.11 8.48
C THR A 183 -10.54 -21.15 9.65
N LYS A 184 -10.11 -21.66 10.80
CA LYS A 184 -9.74 -20.82 11.98
C LYS A 184 -8.55 -19.93 11.67
N LEU A 185 -7.48 -20.48 11.08
CA LEU A 185 -6.28 -19.72 10.70
C LEU A 185 -6.59 -18.61 9.70
N VAL A 186 -7.39 -18.91 8.66
CA VAL A 186 -7.85 -17.92 7.68
C VAL A 186 -8.64 -16.80 8.35
N LYS A 187 -9.59 -17.14 9.25
CA LYS A 187 -10.34 -16.14 10.01
C LYS A 187 -9.45 -15.30 10.94
N GLU A 188 -8.40 -15.90 11.51
CA GLU A 188 -7.44 -15.18 12.35
C GLU A 188 -6.61 -14.21 11.52
N LYS A 189 -6.13 -14.64 10.35
CA LYS A 189 -5.42 -13.81 9.38
C LYS A 189 -6.23 -12.57 8.99
N TYR A 190 -7.53 -12.73 8.66
CA TYR A 190 -8.41 -11.62 8.29
C TYR A 190 -8.71 -10.63 9.42
N LYS A 191 -8.41 -10.95 10.67
CA LYS A 191 -8.59 -10.07 11.82
C LYS A 191 -7.35 -9.26 12.18
N MET A 192 -6.27 -9.48 11.47
CA MET A 192 -5.01 -8.76 11.69
C MET A 192 -5.05 -7.36 11.07
#